data_6c3b48d1013b227598ca493d30f41ab7
#
_entry.id   6c3b48d1013b227598ca493d30f41ab7
#
_cell.length_a   1.000
_cell.length_b   1.000
_cell.length_c   1.000
_cell.angle_alpha   90.00
_cell.angle_beta   90.00
_cell.angle_gamma   90.00
#
_symmetry.space_group_name_H-M   'P 1'
#
loop_
_entity.id
_entity.type
_entity.pdbx_description
1 polymer ?
#
loop_
_entity_poly.entity_id
_entity_poly.type
_entity_poly.pdbx_seq_one_letter_code
_entity_poly.pdbx_strand_id
1 'polypeptide(L)'
;DAIRSRGLGDVYKRQELGGEQSGHIICLDSAITGDAIISSIKFLDAIDFSFKKFKEKIKGFKKYPQILRNIKTKNPDKILKNKKFNDLKKKCENEIKLNGRINVRKSGTESLVRIMVESNDALITQSISDKLENLAKNLS
;
A
#
# COMPACT_ATOMS: atom_id res chain seq x y z
N ASP A 1 -8.92 13.37 12.24
CA ASP A 1 -7.48 13.48 11.96
C ASP A 1 -6.72 12.16 11.80
N ALA A 2 -7.17 11.04 12.41
CA ALA A 2 -6.53 9.73 12.28
C ALA A 2 -6.56 9.15 10.85
N ILE A 3 -7.54 9.54 10.05
CA ILE A 3 -7.74 9.05 8.68
C ILE A 3 -6.76 9.69 7.69
N ARG A 4 -6.30 10.93 7.96
CA ARG A 4 -5.35 11.66 7.09
C ARG A 4 -3.95 11.06 7.02
N SER A 5 -3.56 10.20 7.95
CA SER A 5 -2.16 9.87 8.14
C SER A 5 -1.66 8.63 7.41
N ARG A 6 -2.51 7.81 6.76
CA ARG A 6 -2.09 6.43 6.42
C ARG A 6 -2.47 5.91 5.03
N GLY A 7 -2.47 6.73 4.02
CA GLY A 7 -2.70 6.24 2.64
C GLY A 7 -4.16 6.01 2.28
N LEU A 8 -5.08 6.25 3.18
CA LEU A 8 -6.53 6.25 2.93
C LEU A 8 -7.02 7.61 2.36
N GLY A 9 -6.11 8.50 2.02
CA GLY A 9 -6.46 9.83 1.47
C GLY A 9 -7.29 9.81 0.19
N ASP A 10 -7.33 8.68 -0.51
CA ASP A 10 -8.17 8.49 -1.69
C ASP A 10 -9.60 8.03 -1.36
N VAL A 11 -9.87 7.60 -0.13
CA VAL A 11 -11.20 7.16 0.32
C VAL A 11 -12.24 8.28 0.25
N TYR A 12 -11.81 9.54 0.35
CA TYR A 12 -12.71 10.70 0.25
C TYR A 12 -13.22 10.99 -1.18
N LYS A 13 -12.71 10.28 -2.18
CA LYS A 13 -13.11 10.46 -3.59
C LYS A 13 -14.19 9.45 -4.01
N ARG A 14 -15.32 9.38 -3.30
CA ARG A 14 -16.48 8.52 -3.65
C ARG A 14 -16.22 7.01 -3.57
N GLN A 15 -15.30 6.57 -2.75
CA GLN A 15 -15.09 5.13 -2.51
C GLN A 15 -15.86 4.72 -1.25
N GLU A 16 -16.74 3.73 -1.39
CA GLU A 16 -17.51 3.18 -0.27
C GLU A 16 -16.69 2.24 0.60
N LEU A 17 -15.62 1.67 0.04
CA LEU A 17 -14.78 0.67 0.68
C LEU A 17 -13.31 1.06 0.59
N GLY A 18 -12.61 0.99 1.70
CA GLY A 18 -11.15 1.14 1.80
C GLY A 18 -10.52 -0.01 2.57
N GLY A 19 -9.28 -0.36 2.23
CA GLY A 19 -8.56 -1.42 2.93
C GLY A 19 -7.07 -1.25 2.89
N GLU A 20 -6.40 -1.78 3.92
CA GLU A 20 -4.95 -1.88 4.01
C GLU A 20 -4.52 -3.35 4.14
N GLN A 21 -3.29 -3.65 3.74
CA GLN A 21 -2.73 -5.00 3.89
C GLN A 21 -2.59 -5.42 5.36
N SER A 22 -2.57 -4.46 6.28
CA SER A 22 -2.62 -4.67 7.73
C SER A 22 -3.93 -5.30 8.23
N GLY A 23 -4.93 -5.42 7.36
CA GLY A 23 -6.25 -5.96 7.69
C GLY A 23 -7.25 -4.90 8.16
N HIS A 24 -6.89 -3.62 8.17
CA HIS A 24 -7.87 -2.56 8.42
C HIS A 24 -8.76 -2.39 7.20
N ILE A 25 -10.06 -2.53 7.41
CA ILE A 25 -11.09 -2.31 6.40
C ILE A 25 -12.01 -1.20 6.88
N ILE A 26 -12.31 -0.25 6.01
CA ILE A 26 -13.26 0.84 6.23
C ILE A 26 -14.43 0.67 5.28
N CYS A 27 -15.64 0.64 5.83
CA CYS A 27 -16.89 0.64 5.08
C CYS A 27 -17.56 2.00 5.32
N LEU A 28 -17.33 2.97 4.43
CA LEU A 28 -17.75 4.37 4.62
C LEU A 28 -19.27 4.57 4.66
N ASP A 29 -20.02 3.64 4.11
CA ASP A 29 -21.49 3.60 4.22
C ASP A 29 -21.97 3.28 5.65
N SER A 30 -21.09 2.79 6.51
CA SER A 30 -21.42 2.34 7.88
C SER A 30 -20.59 3.02 8.96
N ALA A 31 -19.32 3.31 8.70
CA ALA A 31 -18.42 3.97 9.63
C ALA A 31 -17.29 4.71 8.93
N ILE A 32 -16.87 5.85 9.50
CA ILE A 32 -15.73 6.65 9.00
C ILE A 32 -14.36 6.14 9.48
N THR A 33 -14.36 5.10 10.31
CA THR A 33 -13.17 4.46 10.87
C THR A 33 -13.16 2.98 10.54
N GLY A 34 -11.97 2.35 10.60
CA GLY A 34 -11.84 0.90 10.48
C GLY A 34 -12.48 0.22 11.69
N ASP A 35 -13.60 -0.47 11.47
CA ASP A 35 -14.30 -1.26 12.48
C ASP A 35 -14.32 -2.72 12.06
N ALA A 36 -13.67 -3.57 12.86
CA ALA A 36 -13.53 -4.99 12.56
C ALA A 36 -14.88 -5.74 12.65
N ILE A 37 -15.77 -5.33 13.53
CA ILE A 37 -17.10 -5.97 13.71
C ILE A 37 -17.96 -5.66 12.49
N ILE A 38 -18.08 -4.39 12.11
CA ILE A 38 -18.82 -3.96 10.92
C ILE A 38 -18.28 -4.64 9.69
N SER A 39 -16.95 -4.64 9.51
CA SER A 39 -16.30 -5.27 8.35
C SER A 39 -16.56 -6.77 8.30
N SER A 40 -16.56 -7.46 9.45
CA SER A 40 -16.84 -8.89 9.52
C SER A 40 -18.29 -9.21 9.18
N ILE A 41 -19.26 -8.43 9.68
CA ILE A 41 -20.68 -8.62 9.38
C ILE A 41 -20.92 -8.41 7.87
N LYS A 42 -20.39 -7.33 7.29
CA LYS A 42 -20.50 -7.07 5.86
C LYS A 42 -19.84 -8.13 4.99
N PHE A 43 -18.71 -8.66 5.44
CA PHE A 43 -18.06 -9.78 4.75
C PHE A 43 -18.94 -11.03 4.77
N LEU A 44 -19.49 -11.41 5.93
CA LEU A 44 -20.38 -12.56 6.05
C LEU A 44 -21.64 -12.42 5.21
N ASP A 45 -22.25 -11.23 5.21
CA ASP A 45 -23.39 -10.90 4.36
C ASP A 45 -23.03 -11.01 2.87
N ALA A 46 -21.91 -10.45 2.45
CA ALA A 46 -21.46 -10.50 1.06
C ALA A 46 -21.22 -11.92 0.52
N ILE A 47 -20.97 -12.90 1.38
CA ILE A 47 -20.83 -14.33 1.04
C ILE A 47 -22.05 -15.16 1.42
N ASP A 48 -23.16 -14.54 1.88
CA ASP A 48 -24.38 -15.18 2.37
C ASP A 48 -24.07 -16.28 3.41
N PHE A 49 -23.15 -16.05 4.33
CA PHE A 49 -22.67 -17.01 5.34
C PHE A 49 -22.21 -18.36 4.73
N SER A 50 -21.79 -18.36 3.44
CA SER A 50 -21.44 -19.56 2.68
C SER A 50 -19.98 -19.58 2.29
N PHE A 51 -19.22 -20.54 2.81
CA PHE A 51 -17.82 -20.76 2.44
C PHE A 51 -17.66 -21.15 0.95
N LYS A 52 -18.67 -21.79 0.37
CA LYS A 52 -18.70 -22.11 -1.07
C LYS A 52 -18.74 -20.81 -1.90
N LYS A 53 -19.65 -19.89 -1.58
CA LYS A 53 -19.75 -18.57 -2.24
C LYS A 53 -18.48 -17.75 -2.07
N PHE A 54 -17.85 -17.79 -0.88
CA PHE A 54 -16.56 -17.16 -0.68
C PHE A 54 -15.50 -17.67 -1.66
N LYS A 55 -15.35 -19.02 -1.77
CA LYS A 55 -14.40 -19.61 -2.72
C LYS A 55 -14.68 -19.21 -4.17
N GLU A 56 -15.94 -19.14 -4.55
CA GLU A 56 -16.34 -18.71 -5.90
C GLU A 56 -15.99 -17.24 -6.15
N LYS A 57 -16.26 -16.34 -5.19
CA LYS A 57 -15.95 -14.91 -5.30
C LYS A 57 -14.45 -14.61 -5.37
N ILE A 58 -13.60 -15.37 -4.67
CA ILE A 58 -12.15 -15.20 -4.71
C ILE A 58 -11.46 -16.00 -5.82
N LYS A 59 -12.22 -16.75 -6.61
CA LYS A 59 -11.68 -17.51 -7.75
C LYS A 59 -10.99 -16.56 -8.72
N GLY A 60 -9.70 -16.81 -8.95
CA GLY A 60 -8.87 -15.95 -9.82
C GLY A 60 -8.19 -14.78 -9.09
N PHE A 61 -8.49 -14.54 -7.82
CA PHE A 61 -7.73 -13.56 -7.03
C PHE A 61 -6.28 -14.02 -6.86
N LYS A 62 -5.36 -13.18 -7.28
CA LYS A 62 -3.92 -13.43 -7.15
C LYS A 62 -3.30 -12.29 -6.33
N LYS A 63 -2.80 -12.64 -5.14
CA LYS A 63 -2.05 -11.69 -4.31
C LYS A 63 -0.69 -11.43 -4.96
N TYR A 64 -0.39 -10.16 -5.19
CA TYR A 64 0.92 -9.77 -5.69
C TYR A 64 1.97 -9.78 -4.58
N PRO A 65 3.21 -10.20 -4.89
CA PRO A 65 4.36 -9.98 -4.01
C PRO A 65 4.50 -8.51 -3.65
N GLN A 66 4.69 -8.22 -2.36
CA GLN A 66 4.87 -6.88 -1.85
C GLN A 66 6.06 -6.83 -0.90
N ILE A 67 6.91 -5.83 -1.04
CA ILE A 67 8.05 -5.57 -0.16
C ILE A 67 7.92 -4.17 0.41
N LEU A 68 8.06 -4.05 1.73
CA LEU A 68 8.09 -2.80 2.46
C LEU A 68 9.49 -2.58 3.04
N ARG A 69 10.12 -1.44 2.71
CA ARG A 69 11.40 -0.99 3.26
C ARG A 69 11.19 0.28 4.08
N ASN A 70 11.78 0.30 5.27
CA ASN A 70 11.76 1.45 6.18
C ASN A 70 13.17 2.03 6.26
N ILE A 71 13.37 3.23 5.74
CA ILE A 71 14.66 3.92 5.72
C ILE A 71 14.68 4.98 6.81
N LYS A 72 15.39 4.71 7.90
CA LYS A 72 15.59 5.68 8.99
C LYS A 72 16.37 6.88 8.48
N THR A 73 15.87 8.09 8.72
CA THR A 73 16.53 9.33 8.33
C THR A 73 16.01 10.48 9.17
N LYS A 74 16.92 11.39 9.56
CA LYS A 74 16.54 12.63 10.27
C LYS A 74 15.78 13.61 9.38
N ASN A 75 15.97 13.53 8.06
CA ASN A 75 15.34 14.42 7.10
C ASN A 75 14.70 13.64 5.94
N PRO A 76 13.46 13.14 6.11
CA PRO A 76 12.73 12.43 5.05
C PRO A 76 12.58 13.24 3.75
N ASP A 77 12.46 14.55 3.85
CA ASP A 77 12.29 15.42 2.68
C ASP A 77 13.53 15.44 1.77
N LYS A 78 14.74 15.20 2.33
CA LYS A 78 15.97 15.08 1.55
C LYS A 78 15.89 13.96 0.52
N ILE A 79 15.27 12.82 0.88
CA ILE A 79 15.04 11.69 -0.02
C ILE A 79 13.89 12.00 -0.98
N LEU A 80 12.74 12.44 -0.44
CA LEU A 80 11.50 12.60 -1.22
C LEU A 80 11.60 13.70 -2.28
N LYS A 81 12.40 14.75 -2.02
CA LYS A 81 12.63 15.88 -2.96
C LYS A 81 13.87 15.68 -3.84
N ASN A 82 14.63 14.59 -3.64
CA ASN A 82 15.84 14.34 -4.42
C ASN A 82 15.50 13.97 -5.87
N LYS A 83 16.09 14.72 -6.81
CA LYS A 83 15.85 14.50 -8.24
C LYS A 83 16.25 13.08 -8.70
N LYS A 84 17.45 12.61 -8.32
CA LYS A 84 17.94 11.29 -8.72
C LYS A 84 17.03 10.18 -8.19
N PHE A 85 16.52 10.32 -6.96
CA PHE A 85 15.59 9.36 -6.38
C PHE A 85 14.25 9.34 -7.14
N ASN A 86 13.71 10.50 -7.44
CA ASN A 86 12.45 10.61 -8.19
C ASN A 86 12.58 10.12 -9.63
N ASP A 87 13.71 10.36 -10.29
CA ASP A 87 13.99 9.85 -11.65
C ASP A 87 14.10 8.32 -11.63
N LEU A 88 14.79 7.74 -10.64
CA LEU A 88 14.86 6.28 -10.47
C LEU A 88 13.47 5.70 -10.18
N LYS A 89 12.70 6.31 -9.28
CA LYS A 89 11.33 5.88 -8.96
C LYS A 89 10.46 5.83 -10.22
N LYS A 90 10.47 6.90 -11.04
CA LYS A 90 9.74 6.94 -12.31
C LYS A 90 10.17 5.84 -13.29
N LYS A 91 11.47 5.57 -13.40
CA LYS A 91 11.97 4.46 -14.24
C LYS A 91 11.42 3.12 -13.77
N CYS A 92 11.43 2.87 -12.44
CA CYS A 92 10.89 1.66 -11.86
C CYS A 92 9.36 1.57 -12.03
N GLU A 93 8.62 2.67 -11.89
CA GLU A 93 7.17 2.72 -12.16
C GLU A 93 6.86 2.37 -13.62
N ASN A 94 7.68 2.86 -14.58
CA ASN A 94 7.53 2.51 -15.98
C ASN A 94 7.88 1.03 -16.28
N GLU A 95 8.79 0.43 -15.50
CA GLU A 95 9.14 -0.98 -15.62
C GLU A 95 7.97 -1.90 -15.24
N ILE A 96 7.26 -1.59 -14.15
CA ILE A 96 6.14 -2.40 -13.68
C ILE A 96 4.78 -2.00 -14.29
N LYS A 97 4.63 -0.75 -14.76
CA LYS A 97 3.42 -0.21 -15.42
C LYS A 97 2.11 -0.62 -14.71
N LEU A 98 1.21 -1.30 -15.44
CA LEU A 98 -0.07 -1.78 -14.92
C LEU A 98 0.04 -3.05 -14.07
N ASN A 99 1.23 -3.66 -14.02
CA ASN A 99 1.46 -4.92 -13.30
C ASN A 99 1.91 -4.72 -11.85
N GLY A 100 1.89 -3.48 -11.35
CA GLY A 100 2.32 -3.20 -9.98
C GLY A 100 2.21 -1.73 -9.61
N ARG A 101 2.72 -1.41 -8.44
CA ARG A 101 2.78 -0.03 -7.93
C ARG A 101 3.95 0.19 -6.98
N ILE A 102 4.41 1.44 -6.91
CA ILE A 102 5.42 1.89 -5.98
C ILE A 102 4.82 3.02 -5.15
N ASN A 103 4.87 2.89 -3.83
CA ASN A 103 4.45 3.95 -2.91
C ASN A 103 5.62 4.35 -2.03
N VAL A 104 5.98 5.64 -2.08
CA VAL A 104 7.05 6.21 -1.25
C VAL A 104 6.50 7.37 -0.46
N ARG A 105 6.61 7.29 0.87
CA ARG A 105 6.08 8.31 1.77
C ARG A 105 6.90 8.43 3.05
N LYS A 106 6.85 9.60 3.69
CA LYS A 106 7.33 9.73 5.07
C LYS A 106 6.38 9.02 6.04
N SER A 107 6.91 8.48 7.12
CA SER A 107 6.10 8.03 8.25
C SER A 107 5.49 9.22 8.98
N GLY A 108 4.25 9.05 9.46
CA GLY A 108 3.58 10.08 10.28
C GLY A 108 4.02 10.09 11.75
N THR A 109 4.61 8.99 12.22
CA THR A 109 4.95 8.77 13.65
C THR A 109 6.42 8.56 13.91
N GLU A 110 7.22 8.27 12.90
CA GLU A 110 8.64 7.94 13.03
C GLU A 110 9.48 8.73 12.01
N SER A 111 10.74 8.99 12.34
CA SER A 111 11.71 9.64 11.46
C SER A 111 12.25 8.65 10.41
N LEU A 112 11.39 8.29 9.45
CA LEU A 112 11.76 7.38 8.36
C LEU A 112 10.93 7.62 7.09
N VAL A 113 11.47 7.14 5.97
CA VAL A 113 10.77 7.02 4.69
C VAL A 113 10.35 5.56 4.50
N ARG A 114 9.10 5.34 4.13
CA ARG A 114 8.56 4.03 3.78
C ARG A 114 8.53 3.91 2.25
N ILE A 115 9.14 2.84 1.75
CA ILE A 115 9.14 2.47 0.34
C ILE A 115 8.41 1.13 0.23
N MET A 116 7.28 1.13 -0.45
CA MET A 116 6.51 -0.07 -0.74
C MET A 116 6.56 -0.33 -2.25
N VAL A 117 6.93 -1.53 -2.62
CA VAL A 117 6.94 -2.04 -4.00
C VAL A 117 6.07 -3.28 -4.06
N GLU A 118 5.17 -3.32 -5.03
CA GLU A 118 4.27 -4.44 -5.28
C GLU A 118 4.19 -4.66 -6.79
N SER A 119 4.36 -5.90 -7.25
CA SER A 119 4.15 -6.25 -8.65
C SER A 119 3.74 -7.73 -8.79
N ASN A 120 3.33 -8.13 -9.99
CA ASN A 120 2.97 -9.52 -10.29
C ASN A 120 4.17 -10.47 -10.34
N ASP A 121 5.41 -9.97 -10.31
CA ASP A 121 6.66 -10.71 -10.34
C ASP A 121 7.50 -10.45 -9.09
N ALA A 122 7.86 -11.52 -8.36
CA ALA A 122 8.62 -11.43 -7.12
C ALA A 122 10.06 -10.95 -7.33
N LEU A 123 10.71 -11.34 -8.42
CA LEU A 123 12.09 -10.96 -8.72
C LEU A 123 12.18 -9.48 -9.10
N ILE A 124 11.22 -9.01 -9.89
CA ILE A 124 11.09 -7.58 -10.23
C ILE A 124 10.80 -6.77 -8.98
N THR A 125 9.87 -7.21 -8.12
CA THR A 125 9.54 -6.56 -6.85
C THR A 125 10.78 -6.43 -5.96
N GLN A 126 11.57 -7.49 -5.83
CA GLN A 126 12.82 -7.50 -5.04
C GLN A 126 13.85 -6.55 -5.65
N SER A 127 14.13 -6.65 -6.94
CA SER A 127 15.14 -5.84 -7.64
C SER A 127 14.84 -4.33 -7.51
N ILE A 128 13.60 -3.93 -7.74
CA ILE A 128 13.17 -2.54 -7.61
C ILE A 128 13.27 -2.06 -6.16
N SER A 129 12.83 -2.89 -5.22
CA SER A 129 12.92 -2.57 -3.80
C SER A 129 14.36 -2.30 -3.36
N ASP A 130 15.29 -3.14 -3.79
CA ASP A 130 16.71 -3.00 -3.44
C ASP A 130 17.36 -1.77 -4.10
N LYS A 131 17.03 -1.48 -5.37
CA LYS A 131 17.51 -0.26 -6.07
C LYS A 131 17.06 1.01 -5.33
N LEU A 132 15.80 1.10 -4.95
CA LEU A 132 15.24 2.26 -4.25
C LEU A 132 15.77 2.38 -2.82
N GLU A 133 15.89 1.26 -2.10
CA GLU A 133 16.45 1.21 -0.76
C GLU A 133 17.89 1.70 -0.74
N ASN A 134 18.76 1.17 -1.62
CA ASN A 134 20.17 1.53 -1.68
C ASN A 134 20.37 3.02 -1.96
N LEU A 135 19.62 3.57 -2.93
CA LEU A 135 19.70 5.00 -3.21
C LEU A 135 19.18 5.84 -2.03
N ALA A 136 18.08 5.43 -1.40
CA ALA A 136 17.53 6.15 -0.25
C ALA A 136 18.49 6.13 0.96
N LYS A 137 19.17 5.01 1.24
CA LYS A 137 20.20 4.90 2.28
C LYS A 137 21.39 5.82 2.04
N ASN A 138 21.82 5.98 0.79
CA ASN A 138 22.91 6.88 0.43
C ASN A 138 22.53 8.37 0.57
N LEU A 139 21.25 8.67 0.65
CA LEU A 139 20.71 10.03 0.80
C LEU A 139 20.26 10.34 2.23
N SER A 140 20.20 9.33 3.11
CA SER A 140 19.68 9.46 4.48
C SER A 140 20.61 10.24 5.42
#